data_a172adf22e7365a1062164e285c6f055
#
_entry.id   a172adf22e7365a1062164e285c6f055
#
_cell.length_a   1.000
_cell.length_b   1.000
_cell.length_c   1.000
_cell.angle_alpha   90.00
_cell.angle_beta   90.00
_cell.angle_gamma   90.00
#
_symmetry.space_group_name_H-M   'P 1'
#
loop_
_entity.id
_entity.type
_entity.pdbx_description
1 polymer ?
#
loop_
_entity_poly.entity_id
_entity_poly.type
_entity_poly.pdbx_seq_one_letter_code
_entity_poly.pdbx_strand_id
1 'polypeptide(L)'
;MKKIESLWGMVIAMLLMLAFQDANAQVTARVEYPVDKEHGDILMLPMEKQGVAAMYFPKRDRNDEQDFVIDFYDTNLKLKNTEKVKVSPRVDFGYRIYEDGVQYVVLTEKKGTCDILKFDTRTAKASVVHAQLDQKRCSFYHPLVADGKLVFTSESGAGRNAEEHVGIIDLTTGESRFVEVKPEDVRSRDFDLKECTVIDHVIYALMSIKNDIYLKRIDMEGKVLETICIAKESRERLLSTSISKAGNELFMTGTYTTDKKRGRSQGIYFAKLGKEGFDFIKFYNYLDLNNFTEYMSDRKKAKVERRKEKAEKNDKEMSVNMLMTSHKILEKNGAYYYVGEAYEPVYHTYYSGRVAYTEFAGYEYSHAIIVKFDKLGEKVWDSCFPMHPSRRPYFVKHFVTVGFQNNQVNAIYGDRKLLVSKFFSDTDGSVAKERTTEVLDTNDEEDDVKKASSTDIEYWYDNNFMVSGYQVVKNKANGERRRVLYINKYTIE
;
A
#
# COMPACT_ATOMS: atom_id res chain seq x y z
N MET A 1 -54.96 10.98 31.49
CA MET A 1 -53.50 11.24 31.58
C MET A 1 -52.63 9.99 31.32
N LYS A 2 -52.85 8.85 31.96
CA LYS A 2 -52.04 7.62 31.76
C LYS A 2 -51.93 7.03 30.33
N LYS A 3 -52.89 7.29 29.44
CA LYS A 3 -52.83 6.81 28.04
C LYS A 3 -51.92 7.64 27.14
N ILE A 4 -51.72 8.92 27.44
CA ILE A 4 -50.85 9.82 26.63
C ILE A 4 -49.37 9.57 26.98
N GLU A 5 -49.04 9.30 28.22
CA GLU A 5 -47.66 8.96 28.64
C GLU A 5 -47.18 7.66 28.02
N SER A 6 -48.04 6.66 27.85
CA SER A 6 -47.72 5.40 27.16
C SER A 6 -47.44 5.56 25.67
N LEU A 7 -48.15 6.50 25.02
CA LEU A 7 -47.96 6.79 23.59
C LEU A 7 -46.62 7.50 23.34
N TRP A 8 -46.24 8.44 24.19
CA TRP A 8 -44.95 9.13 24.12
C TRP A 8 -43.79 8.19 24.40
N GLY A 9 -43.95 7.27 25.34
CA GLY A 9 -42.98 6.23 25.62
C GLY A 9 -42.73 5.29 24.44
N MET A 10 -43.81 4.92 23.70
CA MET A 10 -43.67 4.11 22.48
C MET A 10 -43.07 4.89 21.31
N VAL A 11 -43.38 6.17 21.16
CA VAL A 11 -42.81 7.01 20.09
C VAL A 11 -41.32 7.26 20.35
N ILE A 12 -40.91 7.49 21.60
CA ILE A 12 -39.50 7.64 21.95
C ILE A 12 -38.73 6.31 21.79
N ALA A 13 -39.33 5.18 22.15
CA ALA A 13 -38.73 3.85 21.94
C ALA A 13 -38.65 3.52 20.43
N MET A 14 -39.62 3.92 19.62
CA MET A 14 -39.59 3.76 18.17
C MET A 14 -38.60 4.70 17.49
N LEU A 15 -38.44 5.93 17.97
CA LEU A 15 -37.39 6.87 17.53
C LEU A 15 -36.01 6.42 17.96
N LEU A 16 -35.86 5.81 19.13
CA LEU A 16 -34.58 5.19 19.58
C LEU A 16 -34.26 3.91 18.77
N MET A 17 -35.22 3.12 18.37
CA MET A 17 -35.00 1.98 17.46
C MET A 17 -34.67 2.39 16.03
N LEU A 18 -35.12 3.55 15.56
CA LEU A 18 -34.75 4.11 14.27
C LEU A 18 -33.34 4.77 14.29
N ALA A 19 -32.81 5.08 15.46
CA ALA A 19 -31.44 5.63 15.61
C ALA A 19 -30.35 4.55 15.66
N PHE A 20 -30.71 3.28 15.78
CA PHE A 20 -29.81 2.13 15.62
C PHE A 20 -30.05 1.42 14.28
N GLN A 21 -30.16 2.16 13.19
CA GLN A 21 -29.79 1.57 11.91
C GLN A 21 -28.26 1.33 11.99
N ASP A 22 -27.89 0.09 12.34
CA ASP A 22 -26.53 -0.38 12.10
C ASP A 22 -26.16 0.01 10.68
N ALA A 23 -25.15 0.85 10.55
CA ALA A 23 -24.57 1.18 9.26
C ALA A 23 -24.13 -0.16 8.63
N ASN A 24 -24.99 -0.73 7.80
CA ASN A 24 -24.74 -2.00 7.14
C ASN A 24 -23.85 -1.68 5.95
N ALA A 25 -22.58 -1.97 6.08
CA ALA A 25 -21.70 -1.99 4.94
C ALA A 25 -22.23 -3.04 3.95
N GLN A 26 -22.61 -2.62 2.77
CA GLN A 26 -23.33 -3.44 1.81
C GLN A 26 -22.59 -3.51 0.49
N VAL A 27 -22.59 -4.71 -0.11
CA VAL A 27 -22.22 -4.87 -1.52
C VAL A 27 -23.31 -4.26 -2.38
N THR A 28 -23.00 -3.16 -3.06
CA THR A 28 -23.99 -2.39 -3.86
C THR A 28 -23.92 -2.70 -5.34
N ALA A 29 -22.82 -3.24 -5.83
CA ALA A 29 -22.64 -3.67 -7.21
C ALA A 29 -21.57 -4.76 -7.32
N ARG A 30 -21.66 -5.61 -8.36
CA ARG A 30 -20.75 -6.75 -8.58
C ARG A 30 -20.52 -7.01 -10.06
N VAL A 31 -19.27 -7.41 -10.39
CA VAL A 31 -18.87 -7.97 -11.69
C VAL A 31 -18.11 -9.28 -11.46
N GLU A 32 -18.32 -10.25 -12.32
CA GLU A 32 -17.63 -11.54 -12.30
C GLU A 32 -16.90 -11.81 -13.61
N TYR A 33 -15.69 -12.31 -13.52
CA TYR A 33 -14.92 -12.88 -14.61
C TYR A 33 -14.73 -14.38 -14.39
N PRO A 34 -15.00 -15.22 -15.40
CA PRO A 34 -14.70 -16.64 -15.27
C PRO A 34 -13.19 -16.86 -15.14
N VAL A 35 -12.81 -17.79 -14.25
CA VAL A 35 -11.40 -18.19 -14.10
C VAL A 35 -11.17 -19.37 -15.04
N ASP A 36 -10.75 -19.06 -16.24
CA ASP A 36 -10.46 -19.99 -17.32
C ASP A 36 -9.12 -19.69 -18.00
N LYS A 37 -8.83 -20.36 -19.09
CA LYS A 37 -7.58 -20.16 -19.85
C LYS A 37 -7.61 -18.93 -20.76
N GLU A 38 -8.79 -18.34 -20.97
CA GLU A 38 -8.99 -17.19 -21.86
C GLU A 38 -8.80 -15.86 -21.11
N HIS A 39 -8.99 -15.89 -19.79
CA HIS A 39 -8.87 -14.70 -18.96
C HIS A 39 -7.67 -14.81 -18.01
N GLY A 40 -6.50 -15.00 -18.43
CA GLY A 40 -5.27 -15.05 -17.62
C GLY A 40 -5.34 -14.35 -16.24
N ASP A 41 -4.26 -13.76 -15.78
CA ASP A 41 -4.29 -12.92 -14.57
C ASP A 41 -4.96 -11.58 -14.89
N ILE A 42 -6.03 -11.25 -14.18
CA ILE A 42 -6.74 -9.97 -14.34
C ILE A 42 -6.27 -9.00 -13.28
N LEU A 43 -5.80 -7.85 -13.70
CA LEU A 43 -5.44 -6.74 -12.85
C LEU A 43 -6.64 -5.79 -12.72
N MET A 44 -7.10 -5.55 -11.50
CA MET A 44 -8.23 -4.67 -11.21
C MET A 44 -7.72 -3.38 -10.58
N LEU A 45 -8.21 -2.25 -11.06
CA LEU A 45 -7.70 -0.93 -10.72
C LEU A 45 -8.85 0.04 -10.45
N PRO A 46 -9.05 0.46 -9.19
CA PRO A 46 -9.97 1.54 -8.87
C PRO A 46 -9.37 2.86 -9.36
N MET A 47 -10.17 3.68 -10.01
CA MET A 47 -9.79 4.96 -10.59
C MET A 47 -10.71 6.06 -10.06
N GLU A 48 -10.73 6.24 -8.77
CA GLU A 48 -11.55 7.23 -8.06
C GLU A 48 -13.01 7.28 -8.57
N LYS A 49 -13.59 8.46 -8.74
CA LYS A 49 -14.96 8.65 -9.26
C LYS A 49 -15.12 8.36 -10.75
N GLN A 50 -14.04 8.00 -11.43
CA GLN A 50 -14.10 7.63 -12.86
C GLN A 50 -14.62 6.20 -13.06
N GLY A 51 -14.32 5.30 -12.14
CA GLY A 51 -14.76 3.91 -12.21
C GLY A 51 -13.69 2.89 -11.85
N VAL A 52 -13.73 1.73 -12.50
CA VAL A 52 -12.78 0.61 -12.33
C VAL A 52 -12.35 0.11 -13.71
N ALA A 53 -11.06 -0.18 -13.88
CA ALA A 53 -10.57 -0.94 -15.02
C ALA A 53 -10.21 -2.37 -14.62
N ALA A 54 -10.66 -3.35 -15.40
CA ALA A 54 -10.15 -4.71 -15.39
C ALA A 54 -9.26 -4.92 -16.61
N MET A 55 -7.99 -5.26 -16.40
CA MET A 55 -6.98 -5.32 -17.44
C MET A 55 -6.37 -6.72 -17.50
N TYR A 56 -6.25 -7.31 -18.69
CA TYR A 56 -5.79 -8.69 -18.82
C TYR A 56 -5.25 -9.03 -20.21
N PHE A 57 -4.52 -10.15 -20.27
CA PHE A 57 -4.10 -10.79 -21.50
C PHE A 57 -5.09 -11.93 -21.84
N PRO A 58 -5.93 -11.81 -22.87
CA PRO A 58 -6.90 -12.85 -23.23
C PRO A 58 -6.21 -14.15 -23.65
N LYS A 59 -5.08 -14.06 -24.32
CA LYS A 59 -4.24 -15.18 -24.69
C LYS A 59 -2.79 -14.73 -24.76
N ARG A 60 -1.92 -15.39 -24.00
CA ARG A 60 -0.49 -15.06 -24.05
C ARG A 60 0.18 -15.79 -25.22
N ASP A 61 0.68 -15.01 -26.19
CA ASP A 61 1.66 -15.44 -27.15
C ASP A 61 3.01 -14.80 -26.83
N ARG A 62 4.05 -15.62 -26.61
CA ARG A 62 5.37 -15.11 -26.22
C ARG A 62 6.27 -14.78 -27.40
N ASN A 63 5.83 -15.00 -28.61
CA ASN A 63 6.63 -14.82 -29.82
C ASN A 63 6.23 -13.59 -30.61
N ASP A 64 4.97 -13.15 -30.48
CA ASP A 64 4.42 -12.01 -31.21
C ASP A 64 3.85 -10.95 -30.25
N GLU A 65 3.52 -9.78 -30.77
CA GLU A 65 2.76 -8.76 -30.06
C GLU A 65 1.48 -9.34 -29.48
N GLN A 66 1.19 -9.00 -28.24
CA GLN A 66 0.07 -9.51 -27.49
C GLN A 66 -1.08 -8.53 -27.48
N ASP A 67 -2.31 -9.04 -27.55
CA ASP A 67 -3.50 -8.26 -27.22
C ASP A 67 -3.54 -8.04 -25.72
N PHE A 68 -3.74 -6.80 -25.30
CA PHE A 68 -4.02 -6.38 -23.96
C PHE A 68 -5.41 -5.75 -23.92
N VAL A 69 -6.29 -6.28 -23.08
CA VAL A 69 -7.69 -5.87 -23.00
C VAL A 69 -7.93 -5.07 -21.74
N ILE A 70 -8.72 -4.02 -21.87
CA ILE A 70 -9.12 -3.12 -20.80
C ILE A 70 -10.64 -3.01 -20.82
N ASP A 71 -11.30 -3.61 -19.84
CA ASP A 71 -12.72 -3.42 -19.59
C ASP A 71 -12.90 -2.29 -18.58
N PHE A 72 -13.54 -1.22 -19.00
CA PHE A 72 -13.77 -0.03 -18.19
C PHE A 72 -15.20 0.01 -17.69
N TYR A 73 -15.37 0.06 -16.38
CA TYR A 73 -16.65 0.11 -15.68
C TYR A 73 -16.86 1.46 -15.00
N ASP A 74 -18.10 1.90 -14.91
CA ASP A 74 -18.48 3.06 -14.10
C ASP A 74 -18.46 2.74 -12.59
N THR A 75 -18.80 3.72 -11.77
CA THR A 75 -18.88 3.58 -10.30
C THR A 75 -19.98 2.64 -9.81
N ASN A 76 -20.87 2.19 -10.67
CA ASN A 76 -21.90 1.17 -10.41
C ASN A 76 -21.53 -0.19 -11.01
N LEU A 77 -20.27 -0.36 -11.43
CA LEU A 77 -19.75 -1.55 -12.08
C LEU A 77 -20.51 -1.94 -13.36
N LYS A 78 -21.03 -0.97 -14.10
CA LYS A 78 -21.59 -1.18 -15.43
C LYS A 78 -20.50 -0.95 -16.47
N LEU A 79 -20.32 -1.91 -17.38
CA LEU A 79 -19.34 -1.81 -18.46
C LEU A 79 -19.65 -0.58 -19.35
N LYS A 80 -18.69 0.31 -19.47
CA LYS A 80 -18.76 1.51 -20.33
C LYS A 80 -18.10 1.29 -21.67
N ASN A 81 -16.93 0.64 -21.66
CA ASN A 81 -16.12 0.45 -22.85
C ASN A 81 -15.18 -0.74 -22.68
N THR A 82 -14.80 -1.36 -23.79
CA THR A 82 -13.70 -2.34 -23.87
C THR A 82 -12.71 -1.83 -24.91
N GLU A 83 -11.49 -1.58 -24.48
CA GLU A 83 -10.36 -1.21 -25.36
C GLU A 83 -9.40 -2.38 -25.52
N LYS A 84 -8.77 -2.42 -26.71
CA LYS A 84 -7.70 -3.39 -27.00
C LYS A 84 -6.51 -2.67 -27.57
N VAL A 85 -5.34 -2.97 -27.04
CA VAL A 85 -4.07 -2.44 -27.52
C VAL A 85 -3.06 -3.55 -27.71
N LYS A 86 -2.09 -3.32 -28.57
CA LYS A 86 -0.95 -4.21 -28.78
C LYS A 86 0.18 -3.83 -27.86
N VAL A 87 0.77 -4.82 -27.20
CA VAL A 87 1.96 -4.67 -26.35
C VAL A 87 3.04 -5.64 -26.81
N SER A 88 4.26 -5.38 -26.41
CA SER A 88 5.44 -6.18 -26.77
C SER A 88 5.29 -7.64 -26.30
N PRO A 89 5.91 -8.61 -27.00
CA PRO A 89 5.92 -10.00 -26.55
C PRO A 89 6.69 -10.14 -25.24
N ARG A 90 6.29 -11.12 -24.42
CA ARG A 90 6.99 -11.49 -23.15
C ARG A 90 6.96 -10.46 -22.04
N VAL A 91 6.18 -9.40 -22.16
CA VAL A 91 5.98 -8.47 -21.05
C VAL A 91 5.11 -9.09 -19.94
N ASP A 92 5.41 -8.74 -18.72
CA ASP A 92 4.63 -9.12 -17.54
C ASP A 92 4.15 -7.86 -16.80
N PHE A 93 3.08 -7.98 -16.02
CA PHE A 93 2.62 -6.91 -15.15
C PHE A 93 3.74 -6.50 -14.18
N GLY A 94 4.08 -5.21 -14.20
CA GLY A 94 4.99 -4.60 -13.25
C GLY A 94 4.22 -3.74 -12.24
N TYR A 95 4.07 -2.47 -12.55
CA TYR A 95 3.51 -1.48 -11.64
C TYR A 95 2.30 -0.79 -12.22
N ARG A 96 1.47 -0.27 -11.33
CA ARG A 96 0.27 0.50 -11.65
C ARG A 96 0.32 1.85 -10.98
N ILE A 97 -0.06 2.90 -11.69
CA ILE A 97 -0.03 4.28 -11.22
C ILE A 97 -1.28 4.96 -11.78
N TYR A 98 -2.06 5.59 -10.92
CA TYR A 98 -3.16 6.45 -11.34
C TYR A 98 -2.81 7.89 -11.03
N GLU A 99 -2.85 8.73 -12.04
CA GLU A 99 -2.49 10.15 -11.93
C GLU A 99 -3.33 10.97 -12.91
N ASP A 100 -3.97 12.00 -12.39
CA ASP A 100 -4.77 12.99 -13.14
C ASP A 100 -5.70 12.37 -14.21
N GLY A 101 -6.51 11.40 -13.81
CA GLY A 101 -7.49 10.74 -14.69
C GLY A 101 -6.87 9.78 -15.72
N VAL A 102 -5.59 9.46 -15.63
CA VAL A 102 -4.92 8.49 -16.48
C VAL A 102 -4.40 7.33 -15.64
N GLN A 103 -4.76 6.12 -16.03
CA GLN A 103 -4.18 4.90 -15.48
C GLN A 103 -2.97 4.50 -16.29
N TYR A 104 -1.84 4.36 -15.63
CA TYR A 104 -0.61 3.84 -16.22
C TYR A 104 -0.36 2.43 -15.69
N VAL A 105 0.04 1.53 -16.59
CA VAL A 105 0.51 0.18 -16.24
C VAL A 105 1.88 -0.02 -16.89
N VAL A 106 2.89 -0.24 -16.06
CA VAL A 106 4.24 -0.53 -16.52
C VAL A 106 4.33 -2.03 -16.74
N LEU A 107 4.56 -2.42 -17.99
CA LEU A 107 4.73 -3.80 -18.41
C LEU A 107 6.23 -4.03 -18.68
N THR A 108 6.85 -4.90 -17.92
CA THR A 108 8.31 -5.07 -17.99
C THR A 108 8.73 -6.33 -18.74
N GLU A 109 9.81 -6.24 -19.51
CA GLU A 109 10.51 -7.37 -20.11
C GLU A 109 11.92 -7.52 -19.49
N LYS A 110 12.44 -8.73 -19.48
CA LYS A 110 13.78 -9.04 -18.92
C LYS A 110 14.97 -8.46 -19.68
N LYS A 111 14.74 -7.82 -20.86
CA LYS A 111 15.79 -7.42 -21.80
C LYS A 111 16.10 -5.91 -21.88
N GLY A 112 15.64 -5.11 -20.93
CA GLY A 112 15.87 -3.68 -20.94
C GLY A 112 14.90 -2.91 -21.83
N THR A 113 13.70 -3.47 -22.06
CA THR A 113 12.56 -2.79 -22.67
C THR A 113 11.38 -2.79 -21.70
N CYS A 114 10.53 -1.81 -21.80
CA CYS A 114 9.24 -1.83 -21.12
C CYS A 114 8.18 -1.15 -21.97
N ASP A 115 6.95 -1.62 -21.83
CA ASP A 115 5.78 -0.95 -22.39
C ASP A 115 5.07 -0.22 -21.26
N ILE A 116 4.69 1.01 -21.51
CA ILE A 116 3.90 1.80 -20.57
C ILE A 116 2.53 2.01 -21.20
N LEU A 117 1.56 1.25 -20.71
CA LEU A 117 0.18 1.42 -21.10
C LEU A 117 -0.36 2.68 -20.44
N LYS A 118 -1.04 3.51 -21.22
CA LYS A 118 -1.78 4.71 -20.79
C LYS A 118 -3.26 4.51 -21.12
N PHE A 119 -4.11 4.54 -20.10
CA PHE A 119 -5.56 4.52 -20.26
C PHE A 119 -6.15 5.81 -19.71
N ASP A 120 -6.61 6.69 -20.60
CA ASP A 120 -7.26 7.94 -20.22
C ASP A 120 -8.74 7.66 -19.91
N THR A 121 -9.13 7.85 -18.65
CA THR A 121 -10.50 7.56 -18.18
C THR A 121 -11.55 8.53 -18.73
N ARG A 122 -11.15 9.73 -19.15
CA ARG A 122 -12.04 10.76 -19.68
C ARG A 122 -12.49 10.42 -21.12
N THR A 123 -11.57 9.88 -21.90
CA THR A 123 -11.83 9.49 -23.29
C THR A 123 -12.12 8.00 -23.45
N ALA A 124 -11.87 7.20 -22.40
CA ALA A 124 -11.89 5.74 -22.39
C ALA A 124 -11.01 5.14 -23.50
N LYS A 125 -9.87 5.76 -23.80
CA LYS A 125 -8.91 5.34 -24.83
C LYS A 125 -7.60 4.92 -24.22
N ALA A 126 -7.00 3.90 -24.83
CA ALA A 126 -5.70 3.39 -24.45
C ALA A 126 -4.65 3.66 -25.53
N SER A 127 -3.42 3.83 -25.10
CA SER A 127 -2.23 3.88 -25.94
C SER A 127 -1.05 3.22 -25.22
N VAL A 128 -0.02 2.87 -25.97
CA VAL A 128 1.19 2.24 -25.43
C VAL A 128 2.39 3.07 -25.83
N VAL A 129 3.27 3.32 -24.88
CA VAL A 129 4.60 3.90 -25.09
C VAL A 129 5.62 2.78 -24.96
N HIS A 130 6.34 2.49 -26.03
CA HIS A 130 7.43 1.54 -26.02
C HIS A 130 8.72 2.24 -25.60
N ALA A 131 9.31 1.85 -24.49
CA ALA A 131 10.54 2.43 -23.98
C ALA A 131 11.71 1.47 -24.08
N GLN A 132 12.83 1.96 -24.62
CA GLN A 132 14.11 1.28 -24.61
C GLN A 132 14.93 1.78 -23.42
N LEU A 133 15.35 0.89 -22.54
CA LEU A 133 16.18 1.23 -21.41
C LEU A 133 17.65 1.03 -21.74
N ASP A 134 18.49 2.02 -21.47
CA ASP A 134 19.94 1.93 -21.72
C ASP A 134 20.63 0.87 -20.84
N GLN A 135 19.93 0.40 -19.81
CA GLN A 135 20.42 -0.63 -18.89
C GLN A 135 19.77 -1.99 -19.17
N LYS A 136 20.57 -2.98 -19.58
CA LYS A 136 20.10 -4.34 -19.96
C LYS A 136 19.43 -5.14 -18.84
N ARG A 137 19.60 -4.80 -17.59
CA ARG A 137 18.96 -5.43 -16.43
C ARG A 137 18.57 -4.34 -15.45
N CYS A 138 17.44 -3.74 -15.71
CA CYS A 138 16.88 -2.68 -14.87
C CYS A 138 15.72 -3.24 -14.06
N SER A 139 15.81 -3.12 -12.76
CA SER A 139 14.69 -3.36 -11.85
C SER A 139 14.00 -2.03 -11.61
N PHE A 140 12.68 -2.02 -11.72
CA PHE A 140 11.88 -0.84 -11.39
C PHE A 140 11.48 -0.91 -9.93
N TYR A 141 11.67 0.18 -9.18
CA TYR A 141 11.15 0.33 -7.84
C TYR A 141 10.48 1.70 -7.70
N HIS A 142 9.41 1.76 -6.94
CA HIS A 142 8.69 2.99 -6.59
C HIS A 142 8.36 3.91 -7.78
N PRO A 143 7.83 3.39 -8.90
CA PRO A 143 7.54 4.23 -10.04
C PRO A 143 6.38 5.19 -9.73
N LEU A 144 6.49 6.40 -10.25
CA LEU A 144 5.47 7.44 -10.21
C LEU A 144 5.43 8.19 -11.53
N VAL A 145 4.31 8.82 -11.82
CA VAL A 145 4.14 9.65 -13.02
C VAL A 145 3.98 11.10 -12.59
N ALA A 146 4.70 11.99 -13.24
CA ALA A 146 4.55 13.44 -13.09
C ALA A 146 5.03 14.13 -14.37
N ASP A 147 4.39 15.22 -14.75
CA ASP A 147 4.78 16.07 -15.90
C ASP A 147 5.00 15.29 -17.21
N GLY A 148 4.18 14.28 -17.47
CA GLY A 148 4.32 13.45 -18.66
C GLY A 148 5.54 12.52 -18.66
N LYS A 149 6.16 12.29 -17.51
CA LYS A 149 7.31 11.41 -17.34
C LYS A 149 7.04 10.34 -16.28
N LEU A 150 7.58 9.14 -16.52
CA LEU A 150 7.65 8.08 -15.52
C LEU A 150 9.00 8.20 -14.79
N VAL A 151 8.97 8.43 -13.49
CA VAL A 151 10.15 8.48 -12.62
C VAL A 151 10.16 7.26 -11.73
N PHE A 152 11.31 6.61 -11.59
CA PHE A 152 11.46 5.40 -10.79
C PHE A 152 12.88 5.26 -10.25
N THR A 153 13.06 4.45 -9.23
CA THR A 153 14.40 4.03 -8.81
C THR A 153 14.73 2.70 -9.47
N SER A 154 15.99 2.51 -9.80
CA SER A 154 16.48 1.28 -10.42
C SER A 154 17.81 0.84 -9.80
N GLU A 155 18.02 -0.47 -9.83
CA GLU A 155 19.28 -1.10 -9.46
C GLU A 155 19.83 -1.81 -10.69
N SER A 156 21.10 -1.54 -11.03
CA SER A 156 21.85 -2.21 -12.08
C SER A 156 23.06 -2.94 -11.51
N GLY A 157 23.54 -3.96 -12.22
CA GLY A 157 24.66 -4.76 -11.76
C GLY A 157 24.25 -5.90 -10.82
N ALA A 158 25.22 -6.46 -10.10
CA ALA A 158 25.00 -7.55 -9.16
C ALA A 158 25.98 -7.50 -7.99
N GLY A 159 25.49 -7.78 -6.80
CA GLY A 159 26.29 -7.93 -5.57
C GLY A 159 27.03 -6.63 -5.21
N ARG A 160 28.38 -6.70 -5.11
CA ARG A 160 29.19 -5.55 -4.68
C ARG A 160 29.27 -4.41 -5.70
N ASN A 161 28.88 -4.66 -6.93
CA ASN A 161 28.87 -3.71 -8.04
C ASN A 161 27.44 -3.27 -8.40
N ALA A 162 26.49 -3.46 -7.51
CA ALA A 162 25.15 -2.91 -7.68
C ALA A 162 25.21 -1.38 -7.59
N GLU A 163 24.58 -0.72 -8.54
CA GLU A 163 24.46 0.74 -8.63
C GLU A 163 23.00 1.14 -8.66
N GLU A 164 22.68 2.11 -7.84
CA GLU A 164 21.32 2.64 -7.74
C GLU A 164 21.21 3.95 -8.51
N HIS A 165 20.13 4.08 -9.28
CA HIS A 165 19.88 5.21 -10.17
C HIS A 165 18.45 5.74 -10.01
N VAL A 166 18.25 6.98 -10.38
CA VAL A 166 16.92 7.51 -10.70
C VAL A 166 16.71 7.40 -12.20
N GLY A 167 15.71 6.63 -12.63
CA GLY A 167 15.30 6.49 -14.02
C GLY A 167 14.17 7.48 -14.34
N ILE A 168 14.23 8.04 -15.54
CA ILE A 168 13.22 8.95 -16.08
C ILE A 168 12.89 8.47 -17.50
N ILE A 169 11.61 8.24 -17.81
CA ILE A 169 11.14 7.91 -19.14
C ILE A 169 10.15 8.98 -19.59
N ASP A 170 10.36 9.57 -20.73
CA ASP A 170 9.40 10.46 -21.37
C ASP A 170 8.21 9.64 -21.91
N LEU A 171 7.01 9.95 -21.44
CA LEU A 171 5.79 9.22 -21.79
C LEU A 171 5.21 9.62 -23.14
N THR A 172 5.89 10.49 -23.92
CA THR A 172 5.54 10.86 -25.28
C THR A 172 6.45 10.14 -26.28
N THR A 173 7.76 10.14 -26.01
CA THR A 173 8.77 9.61 -26.94
C THR A 173 9.23 8.19 -26.60
N GLY A 174 9.11 7.77 -25.34
CA GLY A 174 9.68 6.53 -24.82
C GLY A 174 11.19 6.60 -24.53
N GLU A 175 11.80 7.77 -24.69
CA GLU A 175 13.22 7.97 -24.38
C GLU A 175 13.46 7.83 -22.87
N SER A 176 14.49 7.09 -22.51
CA SER A 176 14.89 6.89 -21.12
C SER A 176 16.20 7.60 -20.78
N ARG A 177 16.31 7.98 -19.52
CA ARG A 177 17.52 8.55 -18.95
C ARG A 177 17.73 8.03 -17.54
N PHE A 178 18.98 7.75 -17.18
CA PHE A 178 19.36 7.33 -15.84
C PHE A 178 20.29 8.37 -15.22
N VAL A 179 19.93 8.80 -14.01
CA VAL A 179 20.69 9.75 -13.23
C VAL A 179 21.41 9.00 -12.13
N GLU A 180 22.74 9.07 -12.12
CA GLU A 180 23.55 8.53 -11.04
C GLU A 180 23.37 9.38 -9.79
N VAL A 181 22.96 8.73 -8.71
CA VAL A 181 22.73 9.40 -7.43
C VAL A 181 23.84 9.15 -6.43
N LYS A 182 24.54 8.01 -6.55
CA LYS A 182 25.67 7.66 -5.69
C LYS A 182 26.92 8.45 -6.12
N PRO A 183 27.64 9.11 -5.19
CA PRO A 183 28.95 9.70 -5.50
C PRO A 183 30.00 8.64 -5.90
N GLU A 184 30.88 8.97 -6.85
CA GLU A 184 31.86 8.05 -7.41
C GLU A 184 32.82 7.47 -6.35
N ASP A 185 33.20 8.26 -5.34
CA ASP A 185 34.09 7.87 -4.25
C ASP A 185 33.42 7.04 -3.14
N VAL A 186 32.09 6.85 -3.23
CA VAL A 186 31.30 6.10 -2.25
C VAL A 186 31.11 4.65 -2.70
N ARG A 187 31.47 3.71 -1.81
CA ARG A 187 31.25 2.30 -2.10
C ARG A 187 29.78 1.94 -1.99
N SER A 188 29.27 1.09 -2.88
CA SER A 188 27.83 0.68 -2.92
C SER A 188 27.33 0.15 -1.56
N ARG A 189 28.14 -0.54 -0.78
CA ARG A 189 27.76 -1.01 0.55
C ARG A 189 27.54 0.10 1.60
N ASP A 190 28.07 1.28 1.36
CA ASP A 190 28.01 2.45 2.25
C ASP A 190 26.93 3.46 1.75
N PHE A 191 26.23 3.13 0.66
CA PHE A 191 25.19 3.92 0.01
C PHE A 191 23.85 3.17 0.04
N ASP A 192 22.74 3.91 0.14
CA ASP A 192 21.39 3.36 0.13
C ASP A 192 20.38 4.46 -0.29
N LEU A 193 19.73 4.28 -1.43
CA LEU A 193 18.67 5.19 -1.91
C LEU A 193 17.36 4.84 -1.21
N LYS A 194 16.88 5.73 -0.35
CA LYS A 194 15.76 5.47 0.55
C LYS A 194 14.40 5.77 -0.07
N GLU A 195 14.31 6.85 -0.84
CA GLU A 195 13.07 7.33 -1.40
C GLU A 195 13.35 8.15 -2.65
N CYS A 196 12.43 8.10 -3.60
CA CYS A 196 12.40 8.97 -4.77
C CYS A 196 10.95 9.42 -5.00
N THR A 197 10.71 10.72 -4.99
CA THR A 197 9.38 11.29 -5.25
C THR A 197 9.48 12.56 -6.08
N VAL A 198 8.38 12.97 -6.73
CA VAL A 198 8.30 14.23 -7.46
C VAL A 198 7.34 15.17 -6.75
N ILE A 199 7.81 16.37 -6.49
CA ILE A 199 7.02 17.43 -5.88
C ILE A 199 7.35 18.74 -6.59
N ASP A 200 6.34 19.46 -7.05
CA ASP A 200 6.49 20.75 -7.76
C ASP A 200 7.52 20.69 -8.89
N HIS A 201 7.41 19.70 -9.78
CA HIS A 201 8.29 19.52 -10.93
C HIS A 201 9.77 19.23 -10.59
N VAL A 202 10.06 18.84 -9.34
CA VAL A 202 11.39 18.48 -8.87
C VAL A 202 11.37 17.07 -8.31
N ILE A 203 12.35 16.27 -8.72
CA ILE A 203 12.60 14.93 -8.18
C ILE A 203 13.42 15.08 -6.91
N TYR A 204 12.94 14.54 -5.81
CA TYR A 204 13.60 14.46 -4.51
C TYR A 204 14.09 13.04 -4.30
N ALA A 205 15.41 12.84 -4.33
CA ALA A 205 16.05 11.56 -4.02
C ALA A 205 16.69 11.64 -2.64
N LEU A 206 16.13 10.92 -1.67
CA LEU A 206 16.66 10.78 -0.33
C LEU A 206 17.60 9.60 -0.28
N MET A 207 18.81 9.82 0.22
CA MET A 207 19.82 8.78 0.31
C MET A 207 20.57 8.82 1.64
N SER A 208 21.11 7.69 2.04
CA SER A 208 22.08 7.63 3.14
C SER A 208 23.45 7.22 2.63
N ILE A 209 24.48 7.90 3.13
CA ILE A 209 25.89 7.55 2.92
C ILE A 209 26.49 7.30 4.30
N LYS A 210 26.70 6.05 4.64
CA LYS A 210 27.06 5.62 6.00
C LYS A 210 25.99 6.04 7.02
N ASN A 211 26.28 7.07 7.85
CA ASN A 211 25.38 7.59 8.88
C ASN A 211 24.84 9.01 8.53
N ASP A 212 25.27 9.55 7.40
CA ASP A 212 24.78 10.85 6.94
C ASP A 212 23.56 10.69 6.03
N ILE A 213 22.65 11.64 6.10
CA ILE A 213 21.43 11.65 5.29
C ILE A 213 21.55 12.82 4.31
N TYR A 214 21.39 12.51 3.04
CA TYR A 214 21.43 13.47 1.94
C TYR A 214 20.12 13.54 1.19
N LEU A 215 19.80 14.73 0.74
CA LEU A 215 18.72 14.98 -0.20
C LEU A 215 19.30 15.54 -1.49
N LYS A 216 19.07 14.86 -2.60
CA LYS A 216 19.43 15.31 -3.94
C LYS A 216 18.17 15.79 -4.64
N ARG A 217 18.20 17.00 -5.20
CA ARG A 217 17.14 17.58 -6.01
C ARG A 217 17.56 17.50 -7.47
N ILE A 218 16.67 16.98 -8.31
CA ILE A 218 16.93 16.71 -9.73
C ILE A 218 15.75 17.30 -10.50
N ASP A 219 16.00 17.99 -11.62
CA ASP A 219 14.91 18.43 -12.48
C ASP A 219 14.31 17.28 -13.29
N MET A 220 13.21 17.53 -13.97
CA MET A 220 12.53 16.49 -14.76
C MET A 220 13.31 16.09 -16.03
N GLU A 221 14.37 16.80 -16.39
CA GLU A 221 15.32 16.47 -17.47
C GLU A 221 16.52 15.66 -16.96
N GLY A 222 16.59 15.39 -15.65
CA GLY A 222 17.65 14.58 -15.02
C GLY A 222 18.90 15.38 -14.68
N LYS A 223 18.85 16.71 -14.68
CA LYS A 223 19.95 17.55 -14.21
C LYS A 223 19.89 17.69 -12.70
N VAL A 224 20.99 17.40 -12.02
CA VAL A 224 21.11 17.62 -10.57
C VAL A 224 21.12 19.13 -10.30
N LEU A 225 20.15 19.60 -9.53
CA LEU A 225 20.02 21.00 -9.12
C LEU A 225 20.89 21.28 -7.88
N GLU A 226 20.79 20.39 -6.89
CA GLU A 226 21.58 20.49 -5.66
C GLU A 226 21.66 19.15 -4.93
N THR A 227 22.62 19.05 -4.01
CA THR A 227 22.75 17.94 -3.06
C THR A 227 23.02 18.52 -1.69
N ILE A 228 22.14 18.27 -0.72
CA ILE A 228 22.20 18.81 0.64
C ILE A 228 22.40 17.67 1.62
N CYS A 229 23.37 17.82 2.55
CA CYS A 229 23.48 16.95 3.71
C CYS A 229 22.48 17.44 4.77
N ILE A 230 21.35 16.77 4.93
CA ILE A 230 20.27 17.17 5.82
C ILE A 230 20.45 16.68 7.26
N ALA A 231 21.29 15.66 7.48
CA ALA A 231 21.73 15.22 8.80
C ALA A 231 23.10 14.56 8.73
N LYS A 232 24.00 14.92 9.66
CA LYS A 232 25.35 14.35 9.79
C LYS A 232 25.42 13.43 11.01
N GLU A 233 26.16 12.33 10.86
CA GLU A 233 26.47 11.38 11.94
C GLU A 233 25.25 10.96 12.75
N SER A 234 24.11 10.79 12.06
CA SER A 234 22.86 10.42 12.72
C SER A 234 23.01 9.08 13.43
N ARG A 235 22.65 9.03 14.70
CA ARG A 235 22.55 7.78 15.48
C ARG A 235 21.39 6.94 14.95
N GLU A 236 20.30 7.58 14.57
CA GLU A 236 19.09 6.99 14.01
C GLU A 236 19.26 6.83 12.50
N ARG A 237 19.21 5.58 12.04
CA ARG A 237 19.23 5.23 10.61
C ARG A 237 17.80 5.11 10.13
N LEU A 238 17.45 5.85 9.09
CA LEU A 238 16.15 5.73 8.43
C LEU A 238 16.12 4.44 7.62
N LEU A 239 15.09 3.60 7.82
CA LEU A 239 14.91 2.33 7.11
C LEU A 239 13.89 2.45 5.99
N SER A 240 12.74 3.02 6.25
CA SER A 240 11.75 3.40 5.26
C SER A 240 11.47 4.88 5.34
N THR A 241 11.07 5.46 4.23
CA THR A 241 10.76 6.90 4.14
C THR A 241 9.62 7.11 3.16
N SER A 242 8.76 8.06 3.47
CA SER A 242 7.80 8.64 2.55
C SER A 242 7.88 10.16 2.67
N ILE A 243 8.02 10.85 1.55
CA ILE A 243 8.03 12.31 1.48
C ILE A 243 6.70 12.75 0.86
N SER A 244 6.04 13.74 1.48
CA SER A 244 4.78 14.30 1.00
C SER A 244 4.77 15.80 1.18
N LYS A 245 4.02 16.49 0.31
CA LYS A 245 3.76 17.92 0.40
C LYS A 245 2.40 18.16 1.03
N ALA A 246 2.35 19.11 1.98
CA ALA A 246 1.10 19.63 2.53
C ALA A 246 1.16 21.17 2.54
N GLY A 247 0.30 21.78 1.76
CA GLY A 247 0.41 23.21 1.45
C GLY A 247 1.74 23.52 0.76
N ASN A 248 2.57 24.38 1.37
CA ASN A 248 3.92 24.70 0.88
C ASN A 248 5.04 24.02 1.67
N GLU A 249 4.71 23.05 2.53
CA GLU A 249 5.65 22.40 3.42
C GLU A 249 5.86 20.93 3.01
N LEU A 250 7.09 20.44 3.21
CA LEU A 250 7.46 19.06 2.94
C LEU A 250 7.60 18.30 4.26
N PHE A 251 6.91 17.18 4.35
CA PHE A 251 6.95 16.31 5.50
C PHE A 251 7.50 14.94 5.13
N MET A 252 8.15 14.31 6.08
CA MET A 252 8.68 12.95 5.96
C MET A 252 8.22 12.10 7.12
N THR A 253 7.93 10.84 6.83
CA THR A 253 7.67 9.82 7.86
C THR A 253 8.19 8.46 7.41
N GLY A 254 8.41 7.58 8.35
CA GLY A 254 8.88 6.24 8.08
C GLY A 254 9.34 5.54 9.35
N THR A 255 10.21 4.57 9.18
CA THR A 255 10.75 3.77 10.28
C THR A 255 12.23 4.03 10.48
N TYR A 256 12.71 3.86 11.71
CA TYR A 256 14.13 4.02 12.04
C TYR A 256 14.67 2.90 12.91
N THR A 257 16.00 2.83 12.99
CA THR A 257 16.74 1.96 13.90
C THR A 257 18.04 2.60 14.37
N THR A 258 18.46 2.28 15.59
CA THR A 258 19.80 2.60 16.10
C THR A 258 20.75 1.38 15.99
N ASP A 259 20.23 0.20 15.62
CA ASP A 259 21.02 -1.03 15.47
C ASP A 259 21.63 -1.10 14.06
N LYS A 260 22.97 -1.03 14.00
CA LYS A 260 23.72 -1.08 12.73
C LYS A 260 23.69 -2.43 12.02
N LYS A 261 23.32 -3.51 12.71
CA LYS A 261 23.44 -4.89 12.20
C LYS A 261 22.11 -5.49 11.74
N ARG A 262 20.98 -4.90 12.12
CA ARG A 262 19.65 -5.46 11.85
C ARG A 262 18.83 -4.49 11.01
N GLY A 263 18.32 -4.96 9.88
CA GLY A 263 17.36 -4.23 9.05
C GLY A 263 15.95 -4.21 9.65
N ARG A 264 15.85 -4.15 11.00
CA ARG A 264 14.60 -4.13 11.76
C ARG A 264 14.43 -2.78 12.41
N SER A 265 13.25 -2.20 12.30
CA SER A 265 12.93 -0.92 12.90
C SER A 265 12.65 -1.05 14.40
N GLN A 266 12.99 0.00 15.11
CA GLN A 266 12.75 0.17 16.56
C GLN A 266 11.63 1.15 16.83
N GLY A 267 11.24 1.92 15.83
CA GLY A 267 10.20 2.93 15.94
C GLY A 267 9.94 3.63 14.62
N ILE A 268 9.18 4.68 14.71
CA ILE A 268 8.79 5.55 13.60
C ILE A 268 9.34 6.95 13.81
N TYR A 269 9.39 7.72 12.75
CA TYR A 269 9.76 9.14 12.84
C TYR A 269 8.78 9.99 12.05
N PHE A 270 8.69 11.25 12.44
CA PHE A 270 8.02 12.31 11.70
C PHE A 270 8.97 13.51 11.62
N ALA A 271 9.11 14.08 10.43
CA ALA A 271 10.02 15.19 10.18
C ALA A 271 9.40 16.22 9.23
N LYS A 272 9.86 17.45 9.34
CA LYS A 272 9.61 18.51 8.39
C LYS A 272 10.92 18.90 7.72
N LEU A 273 10.91 18.92 6.39
CA LEU A 273 12.05 19.36 5.60
C LEU A 273 12.01 20.88 5.41
N GLY A 274 13.10 21.52 5.79
CA GLY A 274 13.38 22.92 5.50
C GLY A 274 14.27 23.08 4.25
N LYS A 275 14.78 24.28 4.04
CA LYS A 275 15.62 24.61 2.88
C LYS A 275 17.01 23.96 2.94
N GLU A 276 17.62 23.93 4.13
CA GLU A 276 19.02 23.50 4.34
C GLU A 276 19.13 22.19 5.14
N GLY A 277 18.01 21.59 5.55
CA GLY A 277 17.97 20.38 6.35
C GLY A 277 16.60 20.17 6.98
N PHE A 278 16.55 19.42 8.07
CA PHE A 278 15.31 19.29 8.83
C PHE A 278 15.02 20.56 9.64
N ASP A 279 13.80 21.12 9.49
CA ASP A 279 13.26 22.06 10.47
C ASP A 279 13.09 21.39 11.82
N PHE A 280 12.61 20.15 11.80
CA PHE A 280 12.62 19.22 12.93
C PHE A 280 12.57 17.77 12.43
N ILE A 281 13.06 16.84 13.26
CA ILE A 281 12.82 15.40 13.17
C ILE A 281 12.56 14.86 14.57
N LYS A 282 11.48 14.08 14.72
CA LYS A 282 11.07 13.47 15.98
C LYS A 282 10.99 11.96 15.82
N PHE A 283 11.58 11.24 16.75
CA PHE A 283 11.64 9.79 16.78
C PHE A 283 10.74 9.26 17.90
N TYR A 284 9.97 8.25 17.60
CA TYR A 284 9.06 7.58 18.53
C TYR A 284 9.38 6.10 18.53
N ASN A 285 9.92 5.59 19.65
CA ASN A 285 10.12 4.15 19.84
C ASN A 285 8.74 3.46 19.86
N TYR A 286 8.66 2.24 19.34
CA TYR A 286 7.38 1.49 19.40
C TYR A 286 6.83 1.35 20.81
N LEU A 287 7.69 1.25 21.84
CA LEU A 287 7.27 1.17 23.23
C LEU A 287 6.83 2.51 23.84
N ASP A 288 6.99 3.63 23.12
CA ASP A 288 6.44 4.94 23.49
C ASP A 288 5.03 5.16 22.95
N LEU A 289 4.56 4.24 22.09
CA LEU A 289 3.21 4.20 21.60
C LEU A 289 2.31 3.51 22.65
N ASN A 290 1.20 4.17 23.01
CA ASN A 290 0.34 3.73 24.12
C ASN A 290 -0.34 2.38 23.84
N ASN A 291 -0.74 2.16 22.59
CA ASN A 291 -1.54 1.01 22.17
C ASN A 291 -0.74 -0.05 21.40
N PHE A 292 0.57 0.15 21.24
CA PHE A 292 1.43 -0.73 20.44
C PHE A 292 1.36 -2.21 20.84
N THR A 293 1.20 -2.51 22.12
CA THR A 293 1.20 -3.89 22.61
C THR A 293 -0.15 -4.59 22.50
N GLU A 294 -1.20 -3.96 21.99
CA GLU A 294 -2.56 -4.53 21.94
C GLU A 294 -2.65 -5.85 21.15
N TYR A 295 -1.80 -6.04 20.14
CA TYR A 295 -1.73 -7.30 19.39
C TYR A 295 -1.13 -8.47 20.18
N MET A 296 -0.51 -8.19 21.31
CA MET A 296 0.18 -9.21 22.11
C MET A 296 -0.78 -9.91 23.08
N SER A 297 -0.53 -11.20 23.33
CA SER A 297 -1.20 -11.89 24.43
C SER A 297 -0.78 -11.31 25.80
N ASP A 298 -1.63 -11.43 26.82
CA ASP A 298 -1.37 -10.86 28.16
C ASP A 298 -0.03 -11.33 28.74
N ARG A 299 0.34 -12.58 28.51
CA ARG A 299 1.65 -13.12 28.91
C ARG A 299 2.83 -12.40 28.24
N LYS A 300 2.67 -12.03 26.95
CA LYS A 300 3.69 -11.28 26.21
C LYS A 300 3.73 -9.83 26.69
N LYS A 301 2.58 -9.20 26.89
CA LYS A 301 2.48 -7.83 27.46
C LYS A 301 3.21 -7.75 28.79
N ALA A 302 2.88 -8.63 29.75
CA ALA A 302 3.52 -8.68 31.06
C ALA A 302 5.05 -8.93 31.00
N LYS A 303 5.53 -9.65 29.98
CA LYS A 303 6.97 -9.86 29.75
C LYS A 303 7.64 -8.61 29.23
N VAL A 304 6.99 -7.87 28.32
CA VAL A 304 7.49 -6.59 27.79
C VAL A 304 7.58 -5.58 28.94
N GLU A 305 6.52 -5.43 29.72
CA GLU A 305 6.45 -4.49 30.85
C GLU A 305 7.56 -4.73 31.87
N ARG A 306 7.74 -5.97 32.33
CA ARG A 306 8.85 -6.30 33.25
C ARG A 306 10.24 -5.99 32.68
N ARG A 307 10.41 -6.11 31.37
CA ARG A 307 11.69 -5.78 30.70
C ARG A 307 11.87 -4.28 30.62
N LYS A 308 10.80 -3.52 30.36
CA LYS A 308 10.79 -2.07 30.32
C LYS A 308 11.16 -1.52 31.70
N GLU A 309 10.48 -1.94 32.76
CA GLU A 309 10.82 -1.57 34.14
C GLU A 309 12.30 -1.88 34.53
N LYS A 310 12.80 -3.04 34.07
CA LYS A 310 14.19 -3.42 34.33
C LYS A 310 15.18 -2.56 33.55
N ALA A 311 14.84 -2.14 32.34
CA ALA A 311 15.69 -1.25 31.52
C ALA A 311 15.71 0.15 32.15
N GLU A 312 14.57 0.70 32.53
CA GLU A 312 14.43 1.99 33.22
C GLU A 312 15.25 2.04 34.52
N LYS A 313 15.20 0.98 35.35
CA LYS A 313 16.01 0.88 36.59
C LYS A 313 17.53 0.88 36.33
N ASN A 314 17.96 0.62 35.11
CA ASN A 314 19.37 0.59 34.72
C ASN A 314 19.75 1.71 33.75
N ASP A 315 18.94 2.76 33.64
CA ASP A 315 19.11 3.88 32.70
C ASP A 315 19.35 3.41 31.26
N LYS A 316 18.65 2.34 30.84
CA LYS A 316 18.74 1.79 29.50
C LYS A 316 17.41 1.93 28.78
N GLU A 317 17.48 2.43 27.58
CA GLU A 317 16.35 2.41 26.67
C GLU A 317 16.05 0.98 26.20
N MET A 318 14.80 0.56 26.28
CA MET A 318 14.33 -0.70 25.72
C MET A 318 13.67 -0.47 24.38
N SER A 319 13.95 -1.32 23.42
CA SER A 319 13.27 -1.32 22.12
C SER A 319 12.79 -2.70 21.73
N VAL A 320 11.78 -2.73 20.88
CA VAL A 320 11.29 -3.91 20.17
C VAL A 320 11.68 -3.76 18.70
N ASN A 321 12.26 -4.80 18.15
CA ASN A 321 12.74 -4.78 16.76
C ASN A 321 11.78 -5.56 15.86
N MET A 322 11.25 -4.95 14.81
CA MET A 322 10.36 -5.61 13.86
C MET A 322 10.57 -5.17 12.42
N LEU A 323 10.15 -6.02 11.50
CA LEU A 323 9.99 -5.63 10.11
C LEU A 323 8.64 -4.93 9.99
N MET A 324 8.64 -3.74 9.40
CA MET A 324 7.46 -2.90 9.22
C MET A 324 7.44 -2.36 7.81
N THR A 325 6.33 -2.52 7.10
CA THR A 325 6.10 -1.80 5.85
C THR A 325 5.28 -0.55 6.15
N SER A 326 5.66 0.57 5.55
CA SER A 326 5.03 1.87 5.78
C SER A 326 4.21 2.30 4.56
N HIS A 327 3.00 2.78 4.79
CA HIS A 327 2.22 3.45 3.77
C HIS A 327 2.78 4.85 3.47
N LYS A 328 2.37 5.44 2.36
CA LYS A 328 2.55 6.88 2.15
C LYS A 328 1.83 7.63 3.27
N ILE A 329 2.40 8.74 3.68
CA ILE A 329 1.77 9.60 4.68
C ILE A 329 0.40 10.08 4.19
N LEU A 330 -0.60 9.97 5.04
CA LEU A 330 -1.94 10.47 4.76
C LEU A 330 -2.11 11.83 5.46
N GLU A 331 -2.67 12.81 4.76
CA GLU A 331 -2.98 14.12 5.32
C GLU A 331 -4.49 14.33 5.32
N LYS A 332 -5.02 14.82 6.43
CA LYS A 332 -6.41 15.25 6.54
C LYS A 332 -6.55 16.40 7.52
N ASN A 333 -7.11 17.50 7.05
CA ASN A 333 -7.42 18.69 7.87
C ASN A 333 -6.22 19.22 8.67
N GLY A 334 -5.00 19.17 8.10
CA GLY A 334 -3.77 19.62 8.74
C GLY A 334 -3.23 18.68 9.82
N ALA A 335 -3.74 17.46 9.91
CA ALA A 335 -3.19 16.36 10.67
C ALA A 335 -2.58 15.31 9.73
N TYR A 336 -1.58 14.58 10.23
CA TYR A 336 -0.80 13.61 9.46
C TYR A 336 -0.93 12.23 10.10
N TYR A 337 -1.10 11.21 9.26
CA TYR A 337 -1.28 9.84 9.74
C TYR A 337 -0.20 8.94 9.15
N TYR A 338 0.55 8.31 10.03
CA TYR A 338 1.42 7.21 9.69
C TYR A 338 0.64 5.90 9.81
N VAL A 339 0.78 5.04 8.84
CA VAL A 339 0.25 3.66 8.87
C VAL A 339 1.39 2.71 8.57
N GLY A 340 1.62 1.75 9.46
CA GLY A 340 2.64 0.72 9.29
C GLY A 340 2.09 -0.66 9.60
N GLU A 341 2.54 -1.67 8.85
CA GLU A 341 2.12 -3.07 9.03
C GLU A 341 3.32 -3.95 9.36
N ALA A 342 3.24 -4.61 10.51
CA ALA A 342 4.31 -5.47 11.00
C ALA A 342 4.21 -6.86 10.36
N TYR A 343 5.35 -7.36 9.88
CA TYR A 343 5.43 -8.67 9.23
C TYR A 343 6.71 -9.44 9.62
N GLU A 344 6.68 -10.75 9.43
CA GLU A 344 7.83 -11.63 9.66
C GLU A 344 7.94 -12.66 8.52
N PRO A 345 9.16 -12.97 8.03
CA PRO A 345 9.36 -14.06 7.09
C PRO A 345 9.13 -15.41 7.78
N VAL A 346 8.39 -16.27 7.11
CA VAL A 346 8.13 -17.64 7.57
C VAL A 346 8.92 -18.61 6.71
N TYR A 347 9.52 -19.59 7.35
CA TYR A 347 10.27 -20.65 6.71
C TYR A 347 9.74 -22.01 7.13
N HIS A 348 9.59 -22.92 6.17
CA HIS A 348 9.31 -24.34 6.42
C HIS A 348 10.59 -25.15 6.30
N THR A 349 10.89 -25.94 7.33
CA THR A 349 12.00 -26.89 7.27
C THR A 349 11.44 -28.30 7.11
N TYR A 350 11.90 -29.00 6.10
CA TYR A 350 11.56 -30.41 5.87
C TYR A 350 12.85 -31.22 5.76
N TYR A 351 12.75 -32.52 6.06
CA TYR A 351 13.88 -33.44 6.04
C TYR A 351 13.71 -34.43 4.89
N SER A 352 14.78 -34.60 4.12
CA SER A 352 14.92 -35.69 3.15
C SER A 352 16.11 -36.55 3.59
N GLY A 353 15.80 -37.68 4.20
CA GLY A 353 16.79 -38.51 4.90
C GLY A 353 17.43 -37.74 6.10
N ARG A 354 18.75 -37.53 6.06
CA ARG A 354 19.47 -36.80 7.09
C ARG A 354 19.73 -35.32 6.74
N VAL A 355 19.25 -34.85 5.60
CA VAL A 355 19.46 -33.47 5.14
C VAL A 355 18.23 -32.66 5.44
N ALA A 356 18.43 -31.52 6.12
CA ALA A 356 17.39 -30.52 6.37
C ALA A 356 17.38 -29.50 5.23
N TYR A 357 16.21 -29.24 4.67
CA TYR A 357 15.96 -28.20 3.67
C TYR A 357 15.05 -27.15 4.29
N THR A 358 15.44 -25.89 4.13
CA THR A 358 14.63 -24.76 4.61
C THR A 358 14.18 -23.95 3.39
N GLU A 359 12.86 -23.79 3.26
CA GLU A 359 12.23 -23.06 2.16
C GLU A 359 11.45 -21.86 2.72
N PHE A 360 11.56 -20.74 2.02
CA PHE A 360 10.78 -19.55 2.34
C PHE A 360 9.30 -19.79 2.01
N ALA A 361 8.42 -19.55 3.00
CA ALA A 361 6.99 -19.85 2.91
C ALA A 361 6.10 -18.58 2.89
N GLY A 362 6.71 -17.43 2.62
CA GLY A 362 6.02 -16.14 2.57
C GLY A 362 6.13 -15.33 3.86
N TYR A 363 5.43 -14.20 3.88
CA TYR A 363 5.40 -13.27 5.01
C TYR A 363 4.10 -13.41 5.80
N GLU A 364 4.21 -13.44 7.11
CA GLU A 364 3.08 -13.44 8.05
C GLU A 364 2.96 -12.06 8.70
N TYR A 365 1.75 -11.52 8.72
CA TYR A 365 1.46 -10.20 9.29
C TYR A 365 0.80 -10.36 10.65
N SER A 366 1.11 -9.46 11.58
CA SER A 366 0.64 -9.56 12.95
C SER A 366 -0.24 -8.39 13.40
N HIS A 367 0.05 -7.19 12.97
CA HIS A 367 -0.71 -5.99 13.32
C HIS A 367 -0.35 -4.82 12.43
N ALA A 368 -1.25 -3.85 12.35
CA ALA A 368 -0.95 -2.51 11.85
C ALA A 368 -0.96 -1.51 13.01
N ILE A 369 -0.16 -0.45 12.88
CA ILE A 369 -0.20 0.72 13.75
C ILE A 369 -0.66 1.93 12.95
N ILE A 370 -1.47 2.77 13.57
CA ILE A 370 -1.91 4.04 13.04
C ILE A 370 -1.51 5.10 14.06
N VAL A 371 -0.78 6.10 13.63
CA VAL A 371 -0.30 7.18 14.51
C VAL A 371 -0.65 8.51 13.88
N LYS A 372 -1.37 9.35 14.63
CA LYS A 372 -1.71 10.71 14.24
C LYS A 372 -0.70 11.69 14.81
N PHE A 373 -0.23 12.58 13.94
CA PHE A 373 0.65 13.70 14.29
C PHE A 373 -0.02 15.02 13.96
N ASP A 374 0.33 16.03 14.73
CA ASP A 374 0.06 17.41 14.38
C ASP A 374 1.15 17.97 13.43
N LYS A 375 0.97 19.21 12.98
CA LYS A 375 1.93 19.90 12.08
C LYS A 375 3.30 20.21 12.72
N LEU A 376 3.42 20.12 14.04
CA LEU A 376 4.67 20.26 14.78
C LEU A 376 5.37 18.90 15.00
N GLY A 377 4.76 17.84 14.50
CA GLY A 377 5.25 16.48 14.63
C GLY A 377 5.00 15.87 16.00
N GLU A 378 4.12 16.47 16.85
CA GLU A 378 3.75 15.85 18.10
C GLU A 378 2.74 14.73 17.86
N LYS A 379 2.96 13.61 18.55
CA LYS A 379 2.02 12.48 18.53
C LYS A 379 0.74 12.88 19.25
N VAL A 380 -0.37 12.93 18.50
CA VAL A 380 -1.70 13.22 19.07
C VAL A 380 -2.28 11.97 19.69
N TRP A 381 -2.32 10.88 18.93
CA TRP A 381 -2.73 9.56 19.40
C TRP A 381 -2.10 8.44 18.56
N ASP A 382 -2.15 7.23 19.08
CA ASP A 382 -1.80 6.01 18.36
C ASP A 382 -2.82 4.93 18.62
N SER A 383 -2.93 3.99 17.69
CA SER A 383 -3.79 2.82 17.80
C SER A 383 -3.16 1.61 17.13
N CYS A 384 -3.53 0.44 17.62
CA CYS A 384 -3.08 -0.84 17.09
C CYS A 384 -4.27 -1.61 16.52
N PHE A 385 -4.08 -2.16 15.32
CA PHE A 385 -5.03 -3.02 14.67
C PHE A 385 -4.43 -4.43 14.54
N PRO A 386 -4.72 -5.35 15.48
CA PRO A 386 -4.30 -6.74 15.36
C PRO A 386 -4.84 -7.36 14.07
N MET A 387 -3.99 -8.06 13.32
CA MET A 387 -4.38 -8.67 12.07
C MET A 387 -3.69 -10.02 11.88
N HIS A 388 -4.41 -10.97 11.30
CA HIS A 388 -3.91 -12.32 11.03
C HIS A 388 -4.41 -12.82 9.68
N PRO A 389 -3.98 -12.18 8.56
CA PRO A 389 -4.36 -12.67 7.25
C PRO A 389 -3.89 -14.11 7.06
N SER A 390 -4.79 -14.98 6.61
CA SER A 390 -4.47 -16.40 6.41
C SER A 390 -3.56 -16.63 5.18
N ARG A 391 -3.47 -15.64 4.28
CA ARG A 391 -2.57 -15.66 3.13
C ARG A 391 -1.20 -15.12 3.50
N ARG A 392 -0.16 -15.86 3.19
CA ARG A 392 1.23 -15.46 3.29
C ARG A 392 1.76 -15.09 1.90
N PRO A 393 1.86 -13.80 1.55
CA PRO A 393 2.42 -13.40 0.27
C PRO A 393 3.93 -13.67 0.21
N TYR A 394 4.45 -13.96 -0.99
CA TYR A 394 5.89 -14.15 -1.21
C TYR A 394 6.67 -12.82 -1.36
N PHE A 395 5.97 -11.70 -1.40
CA PHE A 395 6.52 -10.35 -1.40
C PHE A 395 5.80 -9.50 -0.37
N VAL A 396 6.46 -8.47 0.13
CA VAL A 396 5.86 -7.53 1.08
C VAL A 396 4.79 -6.72 0.37
N LYS A 397 3.57 -6.68 0.93
CA LYS A 397 2.46 -5.87 0.43
C LYS A 397 1.74 -5.20 1.59
N HIS A 398 0.91 -4.21 1.30
CA HIS A 398 -0.03 -3.66 2.26
C HIS A 398 -1.33 -4.48 2.23
N PHE A 399 -1.84 -4.83 3.41
CA PHE A 399 -3.14 -5.47 3.59
C PHE A 399 -4.20 -4.47 4.02
N VAL A 400 -3.81 -3.50 4.85
CA VAL A 400 -4.74 -2.54 5.43
C VAL A 400 -4.99 -1.40 4.47
N THR A 401 -6.25 -1.09 4.25
CA THR A 401 -6.70 0.13 3.58
C THR A 401 -7.27 1.06 4.64
N VAL A 402 -6.91 2.34 4.58
CA VAL A 402 -7.37 3.35 5.52
C VAL A 402 -8.26 4.36 4.79
N GLY A 403 -9.42 4.63 5.36
CA GLY A 403 -10.36 5.65 4.95
C GLY A 403 -10.73 6.58 6.09
N PHE A 404 -11.31 7.72 5.76
CA PHE A 404 -11.73 8.74 6.74
C PHE A 404 -13.20 9.09 6.54
N GLN A 405 -14.01 8.94 7.59
CA GLN A 405 -15.44 9.25 7.54
C GLN A 405 -15.95 9.66 8.92
N ASN A 406 -16.88 10.61 8.98
CA ASN A 406 -17.62 10.96 10.20
C ASN A 406 -16.74 11.14 11.45
N ASN A 407 -15.63 11.87 11.31
CA ASN A 407 -14.63 12.04 12.37
C ASN A 407 -14.04 10.72 12.91
N GLN A 408 -13.96 9.71 12.02
CA GLN A 408 -13.34 8.41 12.29
C GLN A 408 -12.27 8.08 11.27
N VAL A 409 -11.31 7.29 11.70
CA VAL A 409 -10.30 6.64 10.86
C VAL A 409 -10.66 5.17 10.76
N ASN A 410 -10.91 4.70 9.56
CA ASN A 410 -11.38 3.35 9.29
C ASN A 410 -10.23 2.53 8.72
N ALA A 411 -9.77 1.52 9.45
CA ALA A 411 -8.79 0.55 8.97
C ALA A 411 -9.48 -0.76 8.61
N ILE A 412 -9.24 -1.26 7.40
CA ILE A 412 -9.93 -2.43 6.85
C ILE A 412 -8.94 -3.31 6.12
N TYR A 413 -9.04 -4.63 6.29
CA TYR A 413 -8.35 -5.59 5.44
C TYR A 413 -9.24 -6.77 5.06
N GLY A 414 -8.93 -7.40 3.93
CA GLY A 414 -9.61 -8.60 3.45
C GLY A 414 -8.84 -9.88 3.81
N ASP A 415 -9.56 -10.92 4.21
CA ASP A 415 -9.02 -12.26 4.39
C ASP A 415 -10.03 -13.34 3.97
N ARG A 416 -9.67 -14.13 2.94
CA ARG A 416 -10.54 -15.16 2.37
C ARG A 416 -11.93 -14.63 2.05
N LYS A 417 -12.93 -14.95 2.89
CA LYS A 417 -14.32 -14.52 2.75
C LYS A 417 -14.73 -13.40 3.70
N LEU A 418 -13.76 -12.83 4.45
CA LEU A 418 -14.01 -11.86 5.50
C LEU A 418 -13.44 -10.48 5.12
N LEU A 419 -14.16 -9.44 5.49
CA LEU A 419 -13.64 -8.09 5.68
C LEU A 419 -13.58 -7.82 7.18
N VAL A 420 -12.41 -7.48 7.66
CA VAL A 420 -12.17 -7.12 9.05
C VAL A 420 -11.89 -5.64 9.12
N SER A 421 -12.67 -4.90 9.88
CA SER A 421 -12.58 -3.46 10.01
C SER A 421 -12.54 -3.03 11.46
N LYS A 422 -11.77 -1.96 11.73
CA LYS A 422 -11.70 -1.29 13.01
C LYS A 422 -11.78 0.21 12.78
N PHE A 423 -12.68 0.85 13.50
CA PHE A 423 -12.97 2.28 13.40
C PHE A 423 -12.43 2.96 14.64
N PHE A 424 -11.63 3.98 14.44
CA PHE A 424 -11.01 4.76 15.50
C PHE A 424 -11.56 6.18 15.50
N SER A 425 -11.84 6.72 16.67
CA SER A 425 -12.15 8.14 16.83
C SER A 425 -10.97 8.99 16.35
N ASP A 426 -11.20 9.92 15.45
CA ASP A 426 -10.15 10.81 14.95
C ASP A 426 -9.66 11.80 16.02
N THR A 427 -10.41 11.97 17.10
CA THR A 427 -10.06 12.88 18.21
C THR A 427 -8.96 12.30 19.10
N ASP A 428 -9.11 11.04 19.51
CA ASP A 428 -8.27 10.42 20.56
C ASP A 428 -7.76 9.02 20.23
N GLY A 429 -8.09 8.49 19.03
CA GLY A 429 -7.69 7.15 18.60
C GLY A 429 -8.39 6.00 19.33
N SER A 430 -9.40 6.28 20.19
CA SER A 430 -10.16 5.24 20.85
C SER A 430 -10.97 4.42 19.85
N VAL A 431 -11.17 3.13 20.16
CA VAL A 431 -11.92 2.23 19.29
C VAL A 431 -13.41 2.57 19.37
N ALA A 432 -13.95 3.08 18.27
CA ALA A 432 -15.36 3.41 18.16
C ALA A 432 -16.20 2.17 17.79
N LYS A 433 -15.68 1.32 16.90
CA LYS A 433 -16.37 0.11 16.42
C LYS A 433 -15.37 -0.91 15.88
N GLU A 434 -15.63 -2.18 16.12
CA GLU A 434 -14.97 -3.30 15.45
C GLU A 434 -16.01 -4.13 14.71
N ARG A 435 -15.67 -4.58 13.51
CA ARG A 435 -16.59 -5.36 12.69
C ARG A 435 -15.86 -6.41 11.86
N THR A 436 -16.42 -7.61 11.83
CA THR A 436 -16.07 -8.64 10.86
C THR A 436 -17.30 -8.94 10.00
N THR A 437 -17.16 -8.76 8.69
CA THR A 437 -18.25 -8.97 7.73
C THR A 437 -17.86 -10.08 6.77
N GLU A 438 -18.74 -11.03 6.53
CA GLU A 438 -18.54 -12.01 5.46
C GLU A 438 -18.86 -11.37 4.10
N VAL A 439 -17.93 -11.52 3.16
CA VAL A 439 -18.10 -11.10 1.76
C VAL A 439 -18.52 -12.31 0.96
N LEU A 440 -19.74 -12.77 1.20
CA LEU A 440 -20.29 -13.97 0.56
C LEU A 440 -21.33 -13.65 -0.51
N ASP A 441 -21.74 -12.38 -0.58
CA ASP A 441 -22.87 -12.01 -1.40
C ASP A 441 -22.49 -11.91 -2.88
N THR A 442 -23.25 -12.62 -3.72
CA THR A 442 -23.15 -12.57 -5.18
C THR A 442 -24.20 -11.64 -5.79
N ASN A 443 -25.06 -11.01 -4.99
CA ASN A 443 -26.26 -10.27 -5.40
C ASN A 443 -27.30 -11.13 -6.17
N ASP A 444 -27.16 -12.46 -6.11
CA ASP A 444 -28.08 -13.42 -6.69
C ASP A 444 -28.49 -14.43 -5.59
N GLU A 445 -29.78 -14.47 -5.25
CA GLU A 445 -30.33 -15.33 -4.22
C GLU A 445 -30.19 -16.83 -4.55
N GLU A 446 -30.10 -17.17 -5.84
CA GLU A 446 -29.86 -18.51 -6.34
C GLU A 446 -28.43 -18.98 -6.18
N ASP A 447 -27.51 -18.08 -5.87
CA ASP A 447 -26.10 -18.40 -5.70
C ASP A 447 -25.72 -18.72 -4.25
N ASP A 448 -24.69 -19.53 -4.10
CA ASP A 448 -24.10 -19.90 -2.82
C ASP A 448 -22.58 -19.95 -2.95
N VAL A 449 -21.87 -19.05 -2.24
CA VAL A 449 -20.41 -19.02 -2.23
C VAL A 449 -19.86 -20.15 -1.38
N LYS A 450 -19.38 -21.19 -2.02
CA LYS A 450 -18.82 -22.38 -1.37
C LYS A 450 -17.41 -22.17 -0.85
N LYS A 451 -16.63 -21.33 -1.53
CA LYS A 451 -15.23 -21.06 -1.17
C LYS A 451 -14.82 -19.68 -1.65
N ALA A 452 -14.15 -18.94 -0.78
CA ALA A 452 -13.36 -17.78 -1.17
C ALA A 452 -11.89 -18.04 -0.82
N SER A 453 -10.98 -17.85 -1.77
CA SER A 453 -9.55 -18.14 -1.58
C SER A 453 -8.72 -16.90 -1.27
N SER A 454 -9.16 -15.75 -1.73
CA SER A 454 -8.56 -14.45 -1.41
C SER A 454 -9.64 -13.38 -1.44
N THR A 455 -9.42 -12.35 -0.66
CA THR A 455 -10.17 -11.10 -0.71
C THR A 455 -9.18 -9.99 -0.46
N ASP A 456 -9.07 -9.08 -1.43
CA ASP A 456 -8.29 -7.87 -1.35
C ASP A 456 -9.25 -6.68 -1.30
N ILE A 457 -8.90 -5.63 -0.59
CA ILE A 457 -9.69 -4.40 -0.48
C ILE A 457 -8.80 -3.21 -0.81
N GLU A 458 -9.31 -2.31 -1.65
CA GLU A 458 -8.64 -1.06 -2.01
C GLU A 458 -9.60 0.11 -1.82
N TYR A 459 -9.10 1.23 -1.31
CA TYR A 459 -9.85 2.48 -1.26
C TYR A 459 -10.22 2.91 -2.68
N TRP A 460 -11.46 3.33 -2.88
CA TRP A 460 -11.91 3.74 -4.19
C TRP A 460 -12.20 5.26 -4.22
N TYR A 461 -13.23 5.70 -3.56
CA TYR A 461 -13.56 7.13 -3.42
C TYR A 461 -14.58 7.32 -2.28
N ASP A 462 -14.58 8.47 -1.65
CA ASP A 462 -15.46 8.84 -0.54
C ASP A 462 -15.50 7.72 0.54
N ASN A 463 -16.63 7.06 0.75
CA ASN A 463 -16.81 5.89 1.63
C ASN A 463 -16.92 4.55 0.88
N ASN A 464 -16.50 4.53 -0.40
CA ASN A 464 -16.54 3.33 -1.23
C ASN A 464 -15.18 2.68 -1.34
N PHE A 465 -15.18 1.35 -1.32
CA PHE A 465 -14.02 0.48 -1.47
C PHE A 465 -14.28 -0.52 -2.60
N MET A 466 -13.26 -0.85 -3.33
CA MET A 466 -13.26 -1.98 -4.26
C MET A 466 -12.81 -3.23 -3.51
N VAL A 467 -13.67 -4.23 -3.46
CA VAL A 467 -13.35 -5.55 -2.89
C VAL A 467 -13.26 -6.55 -4.02
N SER A 468 -12.17 -7.28 -4.08
CA SER A 468 -11.92 -8.21 -5.16
C SER A 468 -11.31 -9.51 -4.67
N GLY A 469 -11.48 -10.59 -5.44
CA GLY A 469 -10.92 -11.89 -5.06
C GLY A 469 -11.47 -13.05 -5.86
N TYR A 470 -11.09 -14.25 -5.45
CA TYR A 470 -11.50 -15.49 -6.13
C TYR A 470 -12.52 -16.27 -5.31
N GLN A 471 -13.62 -16.66 -5.95
CA GLN A 471 -14.68 -17.46 -5.34
C GLN A 471 -15.02 -18.68 -6.18
N VAL A 472 -15.54 -19.71 -5.49
CA VAL A 472 -16.27 -20.82 -6.09
C VAL A 472 -17.73 -20.67 -5.73
N VAL A 473 -18.55 -20.40 -6.70
CA VAL A 473 -19.99 -20.18 -6.57
C VAL A 473 -20.74 -21.40 -7.08
N LYS A 474 -21.78 -21.81 -6.36
CA LYS A 474 -22.71 -22.87 -6.77
C LYS A 474 -24.11 -22.28 -6.93
N ASN A 475 -24.68 -22.41 -8.11
CA ASN A 475 -26.08 -22.06 -8.31
C ASN A 475 -26.98 -23.14 -7.67
N LYS A 476 -27.97 -22.72 -6.88
CA LYS A 476 -28.86 -23.60 -6.11
C LYS A 476 -29.88 -24.28 -7.01
N ALA A 477 -30.33 -23.59 -8.07
CA ALA A 477 -31.39 -24.08 -8.95
C ALA A 477 -30.92 -25.25 -9.84
N ASN A 478 -29.72 -25.13 -10.46
CA ASN A 478 -29.21 -26.13 -11.40
C ASN A 478 -27.99 -26.91 -10.85
N GLY A 479 -27.45 -26.55 -9.69
CA GLY A 479 -26.31 -27.20 -9.07
C GLY A 479 -24.96 -26.93 -9.74
N GLU A 480 -24.93 -26.05 -10.76
CA GLU A 480 -23.71 -25.70 -11.50
C GLU A 480 -22.71 -24.98 -10.59
N ARG A 481 -21.43 -25.28 -10.80
CA ARG A 481 -20.32 -24.64 -10.08
C ARG A 481 -19.48 -23.82 -11.04
N ARG A 482 -19.24 -22.55 -10.71
CA ARG A 482 -18.31 -21.69 -11.44
C ARG A 482 -17.21 -21.15 -10.53
N ARG A 483 -16.02 -21.01 -11.09
CA ARG A 483 -14.93 -20.27 -10.43
C ARG A 483 -14.85 -18.88 -11.04
N VAL A 484 -14.87 -17.89 -10.19
CA VAL A 484 -14.89 -16.48 -10.61
C VAL A 484 -13.85 -15.67 -9.90
N LEU A 485 -13.29 -14.72 -10.62
CA LEU A 485 -12.70 -13.52 -10.06
C LEU A 485 -13.81 -12.49 -9.97
N TYR A 486 -14.05 -11.93 -8.79
CA TYR A 486 -15.12 -10.96 -8.59
C TYR A 486 -14.57 -9.58 -8.23
N ILE A 487 -15.34 -8.56 -8.57
CA ILE A 487 -15.20 -7.17 -8.15
C ILE A 487 -16.52 -6.78 -7.51
N ASN A 488 -16.48 -6.34 -6.26
CA ASN A 488 -17.63 -5.78 -5.55
C ASN A 488 -17.35 -4.32 -5.21
N LYS A 489 -18.36 -3.49 -5.35
CA LYS A 489 -18.40 -2.18 -4.72
C LYS A 489 -18.90 -2.37 -3.29
N TYR A 490 -18.13 -1.95 -2.32
CA TYR A 490 -18.41 -2.02 -0.90
C TYR A 490 -18.50 -0.60 -0.34
N THR A 491 -19.65 -0.22 0.20
CA THR A 491 -19.88 1.10 0.77
C THR A 491 -19.97 0.99 2.29
N ILE A 492 -19.26 1.84 3.01
CA ILE A 492 -19.38 1.99 4.46
C ILE A 492 -20.35 3.13 4.72
N GLU A 493 -21.45 2.82 5.39
CA GLU A 493 -22.47 3.80 5.81
C GLU A 493 -22.18 4.35 7.21
#